data_53bf5f5896f7987aeeef3744fe9e4ec0
#
_entry.id   53bf5f5896f7987aeeef3744fe9e4ec0
#
_cell.length_a   1.000
_cell.length_b   1.000
_cell.length_c   1.000
_cell.angle_alpha   90.00
_cell.angle_beta   90.00
_cell.angle_gamma   90.00
#
_symmetry.space_group_name_H-M   'P 1'
#
loop_
_entity.id
_entity.type
_entity.pdbx_description
1 polymer ?
#
loop_
_entity_poly.entity_id
_entity_poly.type
_entity_poly.pdbx_seq_one_letter_code
_entity_poly.pdbx_strand_id
1 'polypeptide(L)'
;AVAWTGTENGAWDEYMRRQYPQFEGWNSFSESTLQNNNPDDDLTPLAAQELFLWQYRKTFDIQEPDFDIDMSFGGPIPVVSSSFGDLRFFASYKQNKTMLLVPLSTPDYKDYDASLKLTSDLAEGMKLMIEGHFGNQMGTGTSTSGGTGLFRSDVALAERVNYGSYTDAVLFSDAYFTPSTVKRSSIAAKFTHVISSTTFYDLVFSNFNSDYNTQPGRARDLSKNY
;
A
#
# COMPACT_ATOMS: atom_id res chain seq x y z
N ALA A 1 20.96 3.92 -15.88
CA ALA A 1 19.74 3.42 -16.47
C ALA A 1 20.02 2.97 -17.91
N VAL A 2 19.64 1.75 -18.17
CA VAL A 2 19.81 1.11 -19.48
C VAL A 2 19.11 1.90 -20.59
N ALA A 3 18.11 2.67 -20.24
CA ALA A 3 17.28 3.38 -21.20
C ALA A 3 17.85 4.71 -21.71
N TRP A 4 18.86 5.29 -21.08
CA TRP A 4 19.56 6.46 -21.63
C TRP A 4 20.90 6.01 -22.24
N THR A 5 20.81 5.43 -23.41
CA THR A 5 21.95 4.84 -24.08
C THR A 5 22.47 5.82 -25.14
N GLY A 6 23.42 6.58 -24.96
CA GLY A 6 24.22 7.40 -25.83
C GLY A 6 23.97 7.42 -27.35
N THR A 7 22.74 7.32 -27.80
CA THR A 7 22.36 7.56 -29.19
C THR A 7 22.16 9.05 -29.41
N GLU A 8 22.27 9.54 -30.65
CA GLU A 8 21.98 10.94 -30.99
C GLU A 8 20.58 11.37 -30.50
N ASN A 9 19.66 10.45 -30.37
CA ASN A 9 18.30 10.65 -29.89
C ASN A 9 18.09 10.29 -28.40
N GLY A 10 19.11 10.26 -27.57
CA GLY A 10 19.03 9.98 -26.15
C GLY A 10 18.78 8.50 -25.85
N ALA A 11 17.89 8.20 -24.96
CA ALA A 11 17.60 6.84 -24.45
C ALA A 11 16.86 5.92 -25.42
N TRP A 12 16.97 6.12 -26.69
CA TRP A 12 16.14 5.50 -27.70
C TRP A 12 16.88 4.38 -28.44
N ASP A 13 16.69 3.15 -28.01
CA ASP A 13 17.23 1.97 -28.70
C ASP A 13 16.36 1.55 -29.91
N GLU A 14 16.84 0.59 -30.69
CA GLU A 14 16.12 0.12 -31.87
C GLU A 14 14.76 -0.50 -31.57
N TYR A 15 14.62 -1.17 -30.42
CA TYR A 15 13.35 -1.73 -29.99
C TYR A 15 12.33 -0.62 -29.74
N MET A 16 12.70 0.41 -29.02
CA MET A 16 11.83 1.55 -28.72
C MET A 16 11.46 2.31 -29.99
N ARG A 17 12.37 2.46 -30.95
CA ARG A 17 12.06 3.06 -32.27
C ARG A 17 10.98 2.30 -33.03
N ARG A 18 10.97 0.97 -32.95
CA ARG A 18 9.94 0.16 -33.59
C ARG A 18 8.58 0.29 -32.90
N GLN A 19 8.58 0.42 -31.59
CA GLN A 19 7.35 0.58 -30.81
C GLN A 19 6.74 1.98 -30.94
N TYR A 20 7.59 3.00 -31.04
CA TYR A 20 7.18 4.41 -31.06
C TYR A 20 7.87 5.16 -32.21
N PRO A 21 7.51 4.88 -33.45
CA PRO A 21 8.19 5.44 -34.61
C PRO A 21 8.05 6.96 -34.76
N GLN A 22 7.10 7.55 -34.07
CA GLN A 22 6.84 9.01 -34.10
C GLN A 22 7.71 9.78 -33.09
N PHE A 23 8.38 9.11 -32.16
CA PHE A 23 9.23 9.77 -31.18
C PHE A 23 10.66 9.73 -31.62
N GLU A 24 11.27 10.90 -31.83
CA GLU A 24 12.63 11.05 -32.33
C GLU A 24 13.73 10.95 -31.28
N GLY A 25 13.33 10.80 -29.99
CA GLY A 25 14.24 10.69 -28.86
C GLY A 25 14.24 11.92 -27.96
N TRP A 26 14.87 11.77 -26.80
CA TRP A 26 14.84 12.80 -25.76
C TRP A 26 15.67 14.05 -26.13
N ASN A 27 16.74 13.91 -26.89
CA ASN A 27 17.54 15.07 -27.34
C ASN A 27 16.72 15.92 -28.30
N SER A 28 16.07 15.32 -29.30
CA SER A 28 15.21 16.04 -30.24
C SER A 28 14.02 16.69 -29.54
N PHE A 29 13.44 15.99 -28.57
CA PHE A 29 12.38 16.56 -27.73
C PHE A 29 12.89 17.78 -26.96
N SER A 30 14.03 17.68 -26.29
CA SER A 30 14.67 18.79 -25.58
C SER A 30 14.94 19.98 -26.50
N GLU A 31 15.50 19.74 -27.69
CA GLU A 31 15.73 20.80 -28.67
C GLU A 31 14.44 21.50 -29.11
N SER A 32 13.34 20.75 -29.25
CA SER A 32 12.05 21.32 -29.61
C SER A 32 11.49 22.22 -28.52
N THR A 33 11.68 21.91 -27.25
CA THR A 33 11.26 22.78 -26.14
C THR A 33 12.12 24.06 -26.08
N LEU A 34 13.41 23.97 -26.29
CA LEU A 34 14.32 25.13 -26.25
C LEU A 34 14.11 26.09 -27.44
N GLN A 35 13.48 25.63 -28.54
CA GLN A 35 13.29 26.42 -29.77
C GLN A 35 11.86 26.97 -29.92
N ASN A 36 10.92 26.60 -29.04
CA ASN A 36 9.53 26.97 -29.21
C ASN A 36 9.16 28.38 -28.70
N ASN A 37 10.11 29.16 -28.20
CA ASN A 37 9.93 30.48 -27.58
C ASN A 37 9.06 30.52 -26.34
N ASN A 38 8.87 29.40 -25.68
CA ASN A 38 8.17 29.31 -24.40
C ASN A 38 9.16 28.90 -23.29
N PRO A 39 9.65 29.83 -22.46
CA PRO A 39 10.63 29.49 -21.43
C PRO A 39 10.07 28.63 -20.27
N ASP A 40 8.74 28.49 -20.17
CA ASP A 40 8.11 27.73 -19.08
C ASP A 40 8.21 26.20 -19.28
N ASP A 41 8.48 25.74 -20.51
CA ASP A 41 8.65 24.32 -20.84
C ASP A 41 10.06 23.95 -21.30
N ASP A 42 11.01 24.88 -21.20
CA ASP A 42 12.39 24.67 -21.57
C ASP A 42 13.01 23.48 -20.80
N LEU A 43 13.49 22.51 -21.55
CA LEU A 43 14.06 21.29 -21.00
C LEU A 43 15.42 21.03 -21.68
N THR A 44 16.53 21.30 -20.99
CA THR A 44 17.84 20.98 -21.52
C THR A 44 18.04 19.46 -21.66
N PRO A 45 18.94 18.96 -22.52
CA PRO A 45 19.24 17.53 -22.66
C PRO A 45 19.61 16.87 -21.31
N LEU A 46 20.38 17.57 -20.47
CA LEU A 46 20.73 17.08 -19.15
C LEU A 46 19.49 16.98 -18.22
N ALA A 47 18.66 18.02 -18.22
CA ALA A 47 17.42 18.02 -17.41
C ALA A 47 16.44 16.94 -17.90
N ALA A 48 16.33 16.72 -19.21
CA ALA A 48 15.54 15.62 -19.78
C ALA A 48 16.06 14.26 -19.32
N GLN A 49 17.38 14.07 -19.32
CA GLN A 49 18.02 12.86 -18.81
C GLN A 49 17.76 12.63 -17.32
N GLU A 50 17.92 13.64 -16.51
CA GLU A 50 17.67 13.56 -15.06
C GLU A 50 16.20 13.26 -14.76
N LEU A 51 15.28 13.91 -15.45
CA LEU A 51 13.85 13.66 -15.34
C LEU A 51 13.49 12.22 -15.74
N PHE A 52 14.05 11.75 -16.86
CA PHE A 52 13.86 10.38 -17.32
C PHE A 52 14.37 9.38 -16.27
N LEU A 53 15.61 9.57 -15.77
CA LEU A 53 16.21 8.70 -14.76
C LEU A 53 15.43 8.73 -13.44
N TRP A 54 14.80 9.84 -13.11
CA TRP A 54 13.95 9.97 -11.94
C TRP A 54 12.63 9.22 -12.09
N GLN A 55 12.03 9.24 -13.28
CA GLN A 55 10.74 8.59 -13.55
C GLN A 55 10.90 7.13 -13.98
N TYR A 56 12.05 6.76 -14.56
CA TYR A 56 12.24 5.43 -15.10
C TYR A 56 12.22 4.36 -14.02
N ARG A 57 11.43 3.33 -14.25
CA ARG A 57 11.39 2.16 -13.36
C ARG A 57 12.69 1.37 -13.52
N LYS A 58 13.41 1.24 -12.41
CA LYS A 58 14.59 0.39 -12.35
C LYS A 58 14.16 -1.07 -12.39
N THR A 59 14.91 -1.90 -13.12
CA THR A 59 14.82 -3.33 -12.93
C THR A 59 15.15 -3.67 -11.48
N PHE A 60 14.36 -4.51 -10.87
CA PHE A 60 14.64 -4.99 -9.54
C PHE A 60 14.59 -6.52 -9.54
N ASP A 61 15.30 -7.09 -8.62
CA ASP A 61 15.33 -8.52 -8.37
C ASP A 61 14.46 -8.81 -7.15
N ILE A 62 13.55 -9.78 -7.26
CA ILE A 62 12.74 -10.22 -6.12
C ILE A 62 13.63 -11.05 -5.22
N GLN A 63 14.09 -10.45 -4.12
CA GLN A 63 14.99 -11.11 -3.17
C GLN A 63 14.29 -11.55 -1.89
N GLU A 64 13.07 -11.08 -1.67
CA GLU A 64 12.31 -11.37 -0.46
C GLU A 64 11.15 -12.33 -0.78
N PRO A 65 10.87 -13.31 0.08
CA PRO A 65 9.78 -14.24 -0.13
C PRO A 65 8.42 -13.61 0.18
N ASP A 66 7.39 -14.18 -0.44
CA ASP A 66 6.03 -14.07 0.06
C ASP A 66 5.90 -14.87 1.35
N PHE A 67 5.08 -14.39 2.27
CA PHE A 67 4.75 -15.16 3.45
C PHE A 67 3.35 -14.81 3.98
N ASP A 68 2.75 -15.78 4.65
CA ASP A 68 1.52 -15.64 5.42
C ASP A 68 1.75 -16.24 6.81
N ILE A 69 1.51 -15.44 7.84
CA ILE A 69 1.63 -15.83 9.24
C ILE A 69 0.27 -15.62 9.89
N ASP A 70 -0.26 -16.66 10.52
CA ASP A 70 -1.48 -16.61 11.33
C ASP A 70 -1.22 -17.29 12.67
N MET A 71 -1.35 -16.51 13.74
CA MET A 71 -1.08 -16.95 15.10
C MET A 71 -2.22 -16.54 16.01
N SER A 72 -2.64 -17.45 16.89
CA SER A 72 -3.56 -17.10 17.95
C SER A 72 -3.25 -17.89 19.22
N PHE A 73 -3.51 -17.26 20.33
CA PHE A 73 -3.40 -17.89 21.64
C PHE A 73 -4.37 -17.26 22.64
N GLY A 74 -4.76 -18.03 23.64
CA GLY A 74 -5.71 -17.54 24.63
C GLY A 74 -5.81 -18.48 25.81
N GLY A 75 -6.44 -18.00 26.86
CA GLY A 75 -6.65 -18.74 28.08
C GLY A 75 -6.98 -17.84 29.28
N PRO A 76 -7.06 -18.40 30.48
CA PRO A 76 -7.21 -17.62 31.68
C PRO A 76 -5.96 -16.77 31.94
N ILE A 77 -6.15 -15.56 32.44
CA ILE A 77 -5.00 -14.72 32.84
C ILE A 77 -4.46 -15.25 34.15
N PRO A 78 -3.19 -15.72 34.20
CA PRO A 78 -2.62 -16.30 35.41
C PRO A 78 -2.73 -15.35 36.61
N VAL A 79 -2.93 -15.90 37.79
CA VAL A 79 -2.98 -15.20 39.08
C VAL A 79 -4.22 -14.34 39.31
N VAL A 80 -4.72 -13.65 38.29
CA VAL A 80 -5.82 -12.68 38.46
C VAL A 80 -7.18 -13.16 37.95
N SER A 81 -7.20 -14.26 37.17
CA SER A 81 -8.44 -14.76 36.54
C SER A 81 -9.59 -14.92 37.54
N SER A 82 -9.37 -15.65 38.62
CA SER A 82 -10.41 -15.92 39.63
C SER A 82 -10.87 -14.67 40.39
N SER A 83 -10.01 -13.65 40.51
CA SER A 83 -10.34 -12.42 41.22
C SER A 83 -11.18 -11.45 40.34
N PHE A 84 -11.21 -11.69 39.03
CA PHE A 84 -11.89 -10.83 38.06
C PHE A 84 -12.90 -11.64 37.21
N GLY A 85 -13.69 -12.52 37.82
CA GLY A 85 -14.75 -13.24 37.16
C GLY A 85 -14.28 -14.13 36.03
N ASP A 86 -13.35 -15.04 36.35
CA ASP A 86 -12.73 -15.95 35.36
C ASP A 86 -12.22 -15.21 34.10
N LEU A 87 -11.47 -14.14 34.35
CA LEU A 87 -10.94 -13.31 33.31
C LEU A 87 -10.06 -14.12 32.33
N ARG A 88 -10.47 -14.11 31.07
CA ARG A 88 -9.83 -14.83 29.96
C ARG A 88 -9.42 -13.85 28.89
N PHE A 89 -8.36 -14.16 28.19
CA PHE A 89 -7.94 -13.41 27.01
C PHE A 89 -7.88 -14.32 25.78
N PHE A 90 -8.02 -13.69 24.64
CA PHE A 90 -7.70 -14.26 23.34
C PHE A 90 -6.98 -13.19 22.53
N ALA A 91 -5.79 -13.52 22.03
CA ALA A 91 -5.00 -12.67 21.17
C ALA A 91 -4.78 -13.35 19.82
N SER A 92 -4.86 -12.59 18.74
CA SER A 92 -4.50 -13.06 17.41
C SER A 92 -3.62 -12.05 16.69
N TYR A 93 -2.76 -12.57 15.84
CA TYR A 93 -1.92 -11.80 14.94
C TYR A 93 -1.90 -12.47 13.59
N LYS A 94 -2.17 -11.71 12.55
CA LYS A 94 -2.05 -12.13 11.17
C LYS A 94 -1.16 -11.18 10.40
N GLN A 95 -0.27 -11.69 9.57
CA GLN A 95 0.55 -10.91 8.66
C GLN A 95 0.64 -11.62 7.32
N ASN A 96 0.36 -10.88 6.25
CA ASN A 96 0.57 -11.32 4.88
C ASN A 96 1.54 -10.35 4.19
N LYS A 97 2.43 -10.89 3.37
CA LYS A 97 3.28 -10.15 2.45
C LYS A 97 3.25 -10.81 1.10
N THR A 98 2.97 -10.04 0.06
CA THR A 98 3.00 -10.48 -1.33
C THR A 98 3.90 -9.56 -2.13
N MET A 99 4.95 -10.11 -2.71
CA MET A 99 5.84 -9.41 -3.64
C MET A 99 5.13 -9.23 -4.97
N LEU A 100 5.31 -8.07 -5.59
CA LEU A 100 4.73 -7.79 -6.90
C LEU A 100 5.77 -8.06 -7.99
N LEU A 101 5.40 -8.80 -9.04
CA LEU A 101 6.27 -9.12 -10.18
C LEU A 101 6.73 -7.88 -10.94
N VAL A 102 5.91 -6.83 -10.95
CA VAL A 102 6.27 -5.53 -11.52
C VAL A 102 6.45 -4.55 -10.37
N PRO A 103 7.66 -3.98 -10.19
CA PRO A 103 7.88 -3.00 -9.13
C PRO A 103 7.10 -1.73 -9.43
N LEU A 104 6.23 -1.39 -8.52
CA LEU A 104 5.48 -0.14 -8.51
C LEU A 104 6.16 0.87 -7.56
N SER A 105 5.40 1.79 -7.00
CA SER A 105 5.92 2.70 -5.97
C SER A 105 6.36 1.97 -4.70
N THR A 106 5.78 0.79 -4.44
CA THR A 106 6.25 -0.17 -3.45
C THR A 106 6.47 -1.53 -4.12
N PRO A 107 7.47 -2.32 -3.70
CA PRO A 107 7.76 -3.61 -4.31
C PRO A 107 6.79 -4.71 -3.85
N ASP A 108 6.03 -4.47 -2.81
CA ASP A 108 5.18 -5.46 -2.16
C ASP A 108 3.85 -4.87 -1.67
N TYR A 109 2.94 -5.76 -1.37
CA TYR A 109 1.78 -5.52 -0.54
C TYR A 109 2.01 -6.18 0.82
N LYS A 110 1.72 -5.43 1.89
CA LYS A 110 1.77 -5.91 3.28
C LYS A 110 0.46 -5.65 3.97
N ASP A 111 -0.03 -6.64 4.70
CA ASP A 111 -1.23 -6.53 5.53
C ASP A 111 -0.93 -7.21 6.86
N TYR A 112 -1.17 -6.52 7.95
CA TYR A 112 -1.13 -7.12 9.27
C TYR A 112 -2.30 -6.67 10.12
N ASP A 113 -2.79 -7.61 10.90
CA ASP A 113 -3.90 -7.45 11.81
C ASP A 113 -3.54 -8.04 13.17
N ALA A 114 -3.86 -7.32 14.22
CA ALA A 114 -3.73 -7.78 15.59
C ALA A 114 -5.04 -7.56 16.33
N SER A 115 -5.46 -8.53 17.12
CA SER A 115 -6.62 -8.38 17.99
C SER A 115 -6.36 -8.90 19.40
N LEU A 116 -7.02 -8.28 20.36
CA LEU A 116 -7.05 -8.72 21.75
C LEU A 116 -8.48 -8.67 22.24
N LYS A 117 -8.95 -9.80 22.75
CA LYS A 117 -10.27 -9.93 23.38
C LYS A 117 -10.10 -10.36 24.84
N LEU A 118 -10.76 -9.64 25.73
CA LEU A 118 -10.87 -9.96 27.13
C LEU A 118 -12.33 -10.35 27.43
N THR A 119 -12.51 -11.38 28.20
CA THR A 119 -13.85 -11.86 28.62
C THR A 119 -13.81 -12.17 30.10
N SER A 120 -14.81 -11.67 30.82
CA SER A 120 -14.98 -11.88 32.25
C SER A 120 -16.43 -12.19 32.57
N ASP A 121 -16.65 -13.18 33.41
CA ASP A 121 -17.96 -13.50 34.02
C ASP A 121 -18.04 -12.75 35.36
N LEU A 122 -18.55 -11.50 35.33
CA LEU A 122 -18.53 -10.58 36.48
C LEU A 122 -19.35 -11.07 37.66
N ALA A 123 -20.45 -11.74 37.37
CA ALA A 123 -21.36 -12.38 38.34
C ALA A 123 -22.20 -13.43 37.61
N GLU A 124 -23.02 -14.18 38.36
CA GLU A 124 -23.98 -15.12 37.77
C GLU A 124 -24.90 -14.40 36.78
N GLY A 125 -24.92 -14.88 35.53
CA GLY A 125 -25.67 -14.28 34.44
C GLY A 125 -25.08 -12.98 33.87
N MET A 126 -23.93 -12.49 34.35
CA MET A 126 -23.32 -11.23 33.87
C MET A 126 -21.97 -11.48 33.22
N LYS A 127 -21.85 -11.12 31.96
CA LYS A 127 -20.61 -11.26 31.18
C LYS A 127 -20.18 -9.92 30.56
N LEU A 128 -18.93 -9.60 30.71
CA LEU A 128 -18.29 -8.48 30.04
C LEU A 128 -17.26 -8.99 29.01
N MET A 129 -17.34 -8.45 27.80
CA MET A 129 -16.35 -8.66 26.75
C MET A 129 -15.81 -7.30 26.30
N ILE A 130 -14.50 -7.18 26.21
CA ILE A 130 -13.82 -6.02 25.62
C ILE A 130 -12.92 -6.55 24.52
N GLU A 131 -12.99 -5.92 23.34
CA GLU A 131 -12.20 -6.31 22.18
C GLU A 131 -11.55 -5.09 21.55
N GLY A 132 -10.27 -5.20 21.27
CA GLY A 132 -9.49 -4.23 20.50
C GLY A 132 -8.95 -4.88 19.25
N HIS A 133 -8.98 -4.14 18.15
CA HIS A 133 -8.43 -4.57 16.86
C HIS A 133 -7.59 -3.44 16.26
N PHE A 134 -6.47 -3.81 15.67
CA PHE A 134 -5.58 -2.92 14.93
C PHE A 134 -5.11 -3.60 13.66
N GLY A 135 -5.24 -2.93 12.53
CA GLY A 135 -4.77 -3.42 11.24
C GLY A 135 -4.08 -2.32 10.45
N ASN A 136 -3.13 -2.71 9.61
CA ASN A 136 -2.46 -1.79 8.71
C ASN A 136 -2.14 -2.49 7.38
N GLN A 137 -2.64 -1.92 6.29
CA GLN A 137 -2.33 -2.33 4.93
C GLN A 137 -1.41 -1.30 4.30
N MET A 138 -0.37 -1.78 3.65
CA MET A 138 0.62 -0.95 2.96
C MET A 138 0.89 -1.55 1.58
N GLY A 139 0.99 -0.69 0.61
CA GLY A 139 1.27 -1.11 -0.75
C GLY A 139 1.09 0.03 -1.74
N THR A 140 1.05 -0.30 -3.01
CA THR A 140 0.79 0.67 -4.07
C THR A 140 -0.71 0.84 -4.30
N GLY A 141 -1.18 2.06 -4.32
CA GLY A 141 -2.57 2.42 -4.64
C GLY A 141 -2.94 2.07 -6.08
N THR A 142 -4.19 1.68 -6.30
CA THR A 142 -4.71 1.35 -7.65
C THR A 142 -5.09 2.58 -8.47
N SER A 143 -5.00 3.76 -7.89
CA SER A 143 -5.39 5.03 -8.52
C SER A 143 -4.22 6.00 -8.53
N THR A 144 -4.10 6.78 -9.59
CA THR A 144 -3.14 7.88 -9.72
C THR A 144 -3.61 9.17 -9.04
N SER A 145 -4.90 9.28 -8.76
CA SER A 145 -5.54 10.46 -8.15
C SER A 145 -5.87 10.28 -6.68
N GLY A 146 -5.37 9.21 -6.06
CA GLY A 146 -5.73 8.82 -4.70
C GLY A 146 -6.97 7.92 -4.67
N GLY A 147 -7.17 7.26 -3.56
CA GLY A 147 -8.26 6.32 -3.33
C GLY A 147 -7.85 5.23 -2.35
N THR A 148 -8.80 4.39 -2.00
CA THR A 148 -8.63 3.38 -0.94
C THR A 148 -8.18 2.01 -1.44
N GLY A 149 -8.09 1.82 -2.76
CA GLY A 149 -7.68 0.56 -3.37
C GLY A 149 -6.16 0.37 -3.32
N LEU A 150 -5.73 -0.86 -3.05
CA LEU A 150 -4.33 -1.29 -3.11
C LEU A 150 -4.19 -2.48 -4.07
N PHE A 151 -3.07 -2.56 -4.78
CA PHE A 151 -2.69 -3.79 -5.48
C PHE A 151 -2.28 -4.85 -4.46
N ARG A 152 -3.04 -5.94 -4.41
CA ARG A 152 -2.85 -7.01 -3.42
C ARG A 152 -2.25 -8.28 -4.00
N SER A 153 -2.19 -8.37 -5.33
CA SER A 153 -1.69 -9.55 -6.03
C SER A 153 -1.22 -9.21 -7.43
N ASP A 154 -0.40 -10.08 -8.00
CA ASP A 154 0.05 -9.98 -9.38
C ASP A 154 -1.09 -10.06 -10.40
N VAL A 155 -2.14 -10.83 -10.09
CA VAL A 155 -3.32 -10.94 -10.96
C VAL A 155 -4.01 -9.58 -11.10
N ALA A 156 -4.27 -8.90 -9.98
CA ALA A 156 -4.88 -7.57 -9.99
C ALA A 156 -4.00 -6.53 -10.70
N LEU A 157 -2.68 -6.66 -10.57
CA LEU A 157 -1.74 -5.81 -11.28
C LEU A 157 -1.74 -6.11 -12.78
N ALA A 158 -1.70 -7.38 -13.19
CA ALA A 158 -1.72 -7.80 -14.58
C ALA A 158 -3.02 -7.35 -15.28
N GLU A 159 -4.15 -7.51 -14.62
CA GLU A 159 -5.43 -7.01 -15.12
C GLU A 159 -5.38 -5.50 -15.35
N ARG A 160 -4.84 -4.75 -14.40
CA ARG A 160 -4.75 -3.29 -14.52
C ARG A 160 -3.84 -2.86 -15.67
N VAL A 161 -2.72 -3.54 -15.87
CA VAL A 161 -1.80 -3.29 -16.99
C VAL A 161 -2.46 -3.61 -18.33
N ASN A 162 -3.24 -4.69 -18.41
CA ASN A 162 -3.89 -5.12 -19.64
C ASN A 162 -5.06 -4.21 -20.09
N TYR A 163 -5.77 -3.62 -19.15
CA TYR A 163 -6.96 -2.82 -19.44
C TYR A 163 -6.68 -1.32 -19.65
N GLY A 164 -5.44 -0.89 -19.51
CA GLY A 164 -5.12 0.54 -19.48
C GLY A 164 -4.58 1.09 -20.79
N SER A 165 -5.05 2.26 -21.20
CA SER A 165 -4.42 3.10 -22.24
C SER A 165 -3.04 3.63 -21.83
N TYR A 166 -2.57 3.29 -20.64
CA TYR A 166 -1.34 3.82 -20.03
C TYR A 166 -0.36 2.70 -19.62
N THR A 167 -0.37 1.60 -20.37
CA THR A 167 0.49 0.44 -20.09
C THR A 167 1.96 0.84 -19.94
N ASP A 168 2.44 1.71 -20.80
CA ASP A 168 3.83 2.17 -20.77
C ASP A 168 4.16 2.93 -19.49
N ALA A 169 3.27 3.83 -19.06
CA ALA A 169 3.46 4.57 -17.80
C ALA A 169 3.49 3.63 -16.59
N VAL A 170 2.64 2.61 -16.57
CA VAL A 170 2.62 1.60 -15.50
C VAL A 170 3.89 0.77 -15.49
N LEU A 171 4.38 0.34 -16.65
CA LEU A 171 5.56 -0.51 -16.76
C LEU A 171 6.87 0.23 -16.54
N PHE A 172 6.95 1.50 -17.01
CA PHE A 172 8.22 2.25 -17.05
C PHE A 172 8.32 3.36 -16.02
N SER A 173 7.27 3.71 -15.31
CA SER A 173 7.30 4.71 -14.25
C SER A 173 6.96 4.10 -12.89
N ASP A 174 7.91 4.07 -11.97
CA ASP A 174 7.68 3.63 -10.60
C ASP A 174 6.86 4.64 -9.77
N ALA A 175 6.72 5.87 -10.26
CA ALA A 175 5.95 6.92 -9.63
C ALA A 175 4.52 7.07 -10.19
N TYR A 176 4.10 6.23 -11.14
CA TYR A 176 2.78 6.33 -11.75
C TYR A 176 1.65 6.09 -10.75
N PHE A 177 1.78 5.07 -9.93
CA PHE A 177 0.90 4.82 -8.80
C PHE A 177 1.57 5.21 -7.49
N THR A 178 0.80 5.67 -6.54
CA THR A 178 1.31 6.21 -5.27
C THR A 178 1.36 5.16 -4.18
N PRO A 179 2.36 5.20 -3.27
CA PRO A 179 2.34 4.37 -2.08
C PRO A 179 1.17 4.79 -1.20
N SER A 180 0.47 3.82 -0.67
CA SER A 180 -0.72 4.05 0.14
C SER A 180 -0.71 3.16 1.38
N THR A 181 -1.23 3.71 2.46
CA THR A 181 -1.36 3.04 3.74
C THR A 181 -2.79 3.17 4.24
N VAL A 182 -3.36 2.07 4.72
CA VAL A 182 -4.70 2.03 5.33
C VAL A 182 -4.56 1.49 6.75
N LYS A 183 -4.67 2.37 7.74
CA LYS A 183 -4.68 2.00 9.15
C LYS A 183 -6.12 1.84 9.61
N ARG A 184 -6.39 0.76 10.32
CA ARG A 184 -7.70 0.46 10.89
C ARG A 184 -7.54 0.18 12.37
N SER A 185 -8.42 0.74 13.17
CA SER A 185 -8.49 0.42 14.59
C SER A 185 -9.93 0.36 15.06
N SER A 186 -10.22 -0.55 15.96
CA SER A 186 -11.50 -0.59 16.62
C SER A 186 -11.36 -0.98 18.07
N ILE A 187 -12.32 -0.50 18.85
CA ILE A 187 -12.56 -0.96 20.22
C ILE A 187 -14.04 -1.24 20.36
N ALA A 188 -14.37 -2.37 20.98
CA ALA A 188 -15.73 -2.73 21.29
C ALA A 188 -15.83 -3.23 22.73
N ALA A 189 -16.94 -2.95 23.38
CA ALA A 189 -17.30 -3.49 24.66
C ALA A 189 -18.73 -4.02 24.59
N LYS A 190 -18.94 -5.25 25.08
CA LYS A 190 -20.26 -5.87 25.17
C LYS A 190 -20.48 -6.34 26.59
N PHE A 191 -21.58 -5.88 27.18
CA PHE A 191 -22.08 -6.38 28.45
C PHE A 191 -23.36 -7.14 28.21
N THR A 192 -23.41 -8.40 28.68
CA THR A 192 -24.57 -9.27 28.61
C THR A 192 -25.08 -9.53 30.04
N HIS A 193 -26.37 -9.38 30.27
CA HIS A 193 -26.99 -9.74 31.53
C HIS A 193 -28.22 -10.60 31.28
N VAL A 194 -28.16 -11.81 31.80
CA VAL A 194 -29.29 -12.78 31.84
C VAL A 194 -30.04 -12.60 33.15
N ILE A 195 -31.23 -12.02 33.09
CA ILE A 195 -32.06 -11.74 34.27
C ILE A 195 -32.82 -13.00 34.71
N SER A 196 -33.26 -13.78 33.72
CA SER A 196 -33.98 -15.03 33.95
C SER A 196 -33.79 -16.00 32.79
N SER A 197 -34.33 -17.21 32.89
CA SER A 197 -34.31 -18.18 31.79
C SER A 197 -34.98 -17.69 30.49
N THR A 198 -35.77 -16.64 30.56
CA THR A 198 -36.54 -16.11 29.42
C THR A 198 -36.19 -14.66 29.07
N THR A 199 -35.34 -13.99 29.88
CA THR A 199 -35.09 -12.56 29.74
C THR A 199 -33.59 -12.26 29.85
N PHE A 200 -33.05 -11.60 28.86
CA PHE A 200 -31.70 -11.09 28.89
C PHE A 200 -31.62 -9.75 28.11
N TYR A 201 -30.55 -9.02 28.30
CA TYR A 201 -30.21 -7.87 27.48
C TYR A 201 -28.72 -7.79 27.22
N ASP A 202 -28.37 -7.17 26.11
CA ASP A 202 -27.00 -6.80 25.69
C ASP A 202 -26.86 -5.29 25.60
N LEU A 203 -25.79 -4.77 26.15
CA LEU A 203 -25.32 -3.40 25.88
C LEU A 203 -24.06 -3.51 25.09
N VAL A 204 -24.04 -2.87 23.91
CA VAL A 204 -22.88 -2.87 23.03
C VAL A 204 -22.43 -1.45 22.77
N PHE A 205 -21.15 -1.20 22.98
CA PHE A 205 -20.45 0.00 22.54
C PHE A 205 -19.39 -0.41 21.54
N SER A 206 -19.29 0.30 20.42
CA SER A 206 -18.20 0.10 19.46
C SER A 206 -17.77 1.41 18.83
N ASN A 207 -16.48 1.54 18.61
CA ASN A 207 -15.87 2.61 17.84
C ASN A 207 -14.93 2.00 16.79
N PHE A 208 -15.03 2.45 15.56
CA PHE A 208 -14.17 2.05 14.45
C PHE A 208 -13.57 3.30 13.81
N ASN A 209 -12.27 3.26 13.55
CA ASN A 209 -11.55 4.29 12.83
C ASN A 209 -10.77 3.69 11.67
N SER A 210 -10.80 4.37 10.52
CA SER A 210 -10.01 4.02 9.35
C SER A 210 -9.32 5.27 8.81
N ASP A 211 -8.01 5.21 8.72
CA ASP A 211 -7.15 6.29 8.23
C ASP A 211 -6.50 5.85 6.93
N TYR A 212 -6.73 6.62 5.87
CA TYR A 212 -6.19 6.41 4.54
C TYR A 212 -5.15 7.48 4.25
N ASN A 213 -3.93 7.06 4.01
CA ASN A 213 -2.84 7.95 3.64
C ASN A 213 -2.26 7.53 2.29
N THR A 214 -2.38 8.41 1.30
CA THR A 214 -1.81 8.25 -0.03
C THR A 214 -0.79 9.36 -0.25
N GLN A 215 0.45 9.01 -0.52
CA GLN A 215 1.55 9.95 -0.68
C GLN A 215 2.09 9.91 -2.10
N PRO A 216 2.76 10.97 -2.58
CA PRO A 216 3.45 10.93 -3.87
C PRO A 216 4.50 9.81 -3.83
N GLY A 217 4.62 9.08 -4.94
CA GLY A 217 5.48 7.89 -5.05
C GLY A 217 6.95 8.21 -4.80
N ARG A 218 7.39 9.39 -5.21
CA ARG A 218 8.76 9.85 -5.02
C ARG A 218 8.79 11.32 -4.64
N ALA A 219 9.43 11.64 -3.55
CA ALA A 219 9.70 13.04 -3.21
C ALA A 219 10.71 13.61 -4.21
N ARG A 220 10.40 14.75 -4.80
CA ARG A 220 11.30 15.50 -5.64
C ARG A 220 12.41 16.10 -4.78
N ASP A 221 13.65 15.95 -5.18
CA ASP A 221 14.77 16.63 -4.51
C ASP A 221 14.82 18.08 -4.95
N LEU A 222 14.25 18.97 -4.14
CA LEU A 222 14.18 20.39 -4.42
C LEU A 222 15.54 21.12 -4.33
N SER A 223 16.60 20.43 -3.90
CA SER A 223 17.95 20.98 -3.87
C SER A 223 18.65 20.88 -5.24
N LYS A 224 18.08 20.13 -6.17
CA LYS A 224 18.61 19.95 -7.52
C LYS A 224 17.82 20.77 -8.51
N ASN A 225 18.54 21.49 -9.37
CA ASN A 225 17.97 22.06 -10.57
C ASN A 225 17.88 20.95 -11.63
N TYR A 226 16.67 20.67 -12.07
CA TYR A 226 16.41 19.74 -13.17
C TYR A 226 16.41 20.50 -14.48
#